data_c14d3f76135c16852a85e9aadb4995fa
#
_entry.id   c14d3f76135c16852a85e9aadb4995fa
#
_cell.length_a   1.000
_cell.length_b   1.000
_cell.length_c   1.000
_cell.angle_alpha   90.00
_cell.angle_beta   90.00
_cell.angle_gamma   90.00
#
_symmetry.space_group_name_H-M   'P 1'
#
loop_
_entity.id
_entity.type
_entity.pdbx_description
1 polymer ?
#
loop_
_entity_poly.entity_id
_entity_poly.type
_entity_poly.pdbx_seq_one_letter_code
_entity_poly.pdbx_strand_id
1 'polypeptide(L)'
;LSKRGFAHFMLKEINEQPGIVRRMLQKCLRPEGVVLPGLKLGREAVRRLAKIEVAACGTSLHAATVGKYIIEDLAGVTVEVEAASEYIYRRHPQCDNVLVVGVSQSGETADTITAVRQAKERGAHVLAVTNREESGIVRYADSVIALEAGVEVSVAATKSYTAQLTVFYLLALYLAQERGTMRADDLGQMIRALQAVPVQMEEILADTGAVQKCAEKYRQANGFIYVARGVNVATAMEGALKLKELSYINASGYPAGELKHGPIALLDEKMPVLSVLMPGSPNYDKLLSNSQEAKARNARMIAVTSAAAEKLHGVFDDILHVPEIPELLSPLTANMPLQLLAYYMAEKLGRDVDKPRNLAKSVTVE
;
A
#
# COMPACT_ATOMS: atom_id res chain seq x y z
N LEU A 1 -18.46 -5.49 -18.94
CA LEU A 1 -17.09 -5.07 -18.58
C LEU A 1 -16.32 -4.75 -19.85
N SER A 2 -15.77 -3.53 -19.95
CA SER A 2 -15.03 -3.06 -21.14
C SER A 2 -13.64 -2.61 -20.73
N LYS A 3 -12.63 -2.92 -21.55
CA LYS A 3 -11.25 -2.43 -21.37
C LYS A 3 -11.07 -0.95 -21.75
N ARG A 4 -12.07 -0.32 -22.35
CA ARG A 4 -12.08 1.11 -22.76
C ARG A 4 -10.81 1.54 -23.53
N GLY A 5 -10.33 0.70 -24.45
CA GLY A 5 -9.17 0.97 -25.28
C GLY A 5 -7.81 0.53 -24.69
N PHE A 6 -7.77 0.11 -23.44
CA PHE A 6 -6.54 -0.46 -22.84
C PHE A 6 -6.30 -1.90 -23.30
N ALA A 7 -5.04 -2.31 -23.38
CA ALA A 7 -4.66 -3.67 -23.76
C ALA A 7 -5.18 -4.71 -22.75
N HIS A 8 -5.08 -4.40 -21.45
CA HIS A 8 -5.45 -5.29 -20.36
C HIS A 8 -6.34 -4.57 -19.34
N PHE A 9 -7.12 -5.33 -18.56
CA PHE A 9 -7.91 -4.79 -17.46
C PHE A 9 -7.01 -4.17 -16.40
N MET A 10 -5.89 -4.80 -16.07
CA MET A 10 -4.96 -4.27 -15.08
C MET A 10 -4.46 -2.85 -15.46
N LEU A 11 -4.06 -2.62 -16.71
CA LEU A 11 -3.60 -1.29 -17.12
C LEU A 11 -4.72 -0.25 -17.02
N LYS A 12 -5.93 -0.61 -17.40
CA LYS A 12 -7.13 0.23 -17.21
C LYS A 12 -7.32 0.56 -15.71
N GLU A 13 -7.26 -0.44 -14.87
CA GLU A 13 -7.47 -0.33 -13.42
C GLU A 13 -6.38 0.52 -12.74
N ILE A 14 -5.13 0.42 -13.21
CA ILE A 14 -4.05 1.32 -12.79
C ILE A 14 -4.38 2.78 -13.16
N ASN A 15 -4.92 3.00 -14.36
CA ASN A 15 -5.31 4.34 -14.82
C ASN A 15 -6.59 4.88 -14.16
N GLU A 16 -7.39 4.06 -13.53
CA GLU A 16 -8.58 4.48 -12.78
C GLU A 16 -8.26 5.04 -11.38
N GLN A 17 -7.06 4.78 -10.85
CA GLN A 17 -6.67 5.13 -9.48
C GLN A 17 -6.82 6.63 -9.14
N PRO A 18 -6.36 7.57 -9.98
CA PRO A 18 -6.51 9.01 -9.67
C PRO A 18 -7.98 9.40 -9.45
N GLY A 19 -8.87 8.88 -10.31
CA GLY A 19 -10.30 9.15 -10.22
C GLY A 19 -10.95 8.57 -8.97
N ILE A 20 -10.49 7.39 -8.53
CA ILE A 20 -10.98 6.72 -7.30
C ILE A 20 -10.57 7.55 -6.08
N VAL A 21 -9.30 7.89 -5.96
CA VAL A 21 -8.80 8.72 -4.85
C VAL A 21 -9.56 10.05 -4.81
N ARG A 22 -9.71 10.73 -5.93
CA ARG A 22 -10.44 12.01 -6.02
C ARG A 22 -11.86 11.89 -5.47
N ARG A 23 -12.62 10.88 -5.88
CA ARG A 23 -14.00 10.66 -5.40
C ARG A 23 -14.05 10.37 -3.90
N MET A 24 -13.16 9.52 -3.40
CA MET A 24 -13.10 9.20 -1.98
C MET A 24 -12.79 10.44 -1.13
N LEU A 25 -11.83 11.27 -1.56
CA LEU A 25 -11.50 12.52 -0.89
C LEU A 25 -12.66 13.51 -0.92
N GLN A 26 -13.35 13.67 -2.05
CA GLN A 26 -14.53 14.55 -2.16
C GLN A 26 -15.67 14.13 -1.22
N LYS A 27 -15.82 12.81 -0.99
CA LYS A 27 -16.83 12.27 -0.08
C LYS A 27 -16.50 12.52 1.39
N CYS A 28 -15.24 12.50 1.76
CA CYS A 28 -14.80 12.52 3.15
C CYS A 28 -14.21 13.86 3.64
N LEU A 29 -13.76 14.71 2.73
CA LEU A 29 -13.18 16.00 3.11
C LEU A 29 -14.25 17.10 3.13
N ARG A 30 -14.20 17.94 4.15
CA ARG A 30 -15.05 19.12 4.35
C ARG A 30 -14.17 20.33 4.66
N PRO A 31 -14.67 21.56 4.50
CA PRO A 31 -13.91 22.76 4.89
C PRO A 31 -13.43 22.72 6.33
N GLU A 32 -14.22 22.12 7.22
CA GLU A 32 -13.96 22.01 8.66
C GLU A 32 -13.16 20.77 9.06
N GLY A 33 -12.80 19.88 8.12
CA GLY A 33 -11.99 18.68 8.41
C GLY A 33 -12.42 17.42 7.69
N VAL A 34 -12.21 16.29 8.33
CA VAL A 34 -12.48 14.95 7.79
C VAL A 34 -13.73 14.35 8.41
N VAL A 35 -14.56 13.74 7.58
CA VAL A 35 -15.73 12.93 8.01
C VAL A 35 -15.57 11.51 7.48
N LEU A 36 -15.99 10.53 8.29
CA LEU A 36 -16.03 9.12 7.92
C LEU A 36 -17.42 8.54 8.17
N PRO A 37 -18.37 8.71 7.24
CA PRO A 37 -19.76 8.32 7.45
C PRO A 37 -19.95 6.83 7.77
N GLY A 38 -19.05 5.97 7.29
CA GLY A 38 -19.09 4.52 7.53
C GLY A 38 -18.59 4.09 8.91
N LEU A 39 -17.88 4.95 9.63
CA LEU A 39 -17.38 4.65 10.98
C LEU A 39 -18.43 5.04 12.02
N LYS A 40 -19.08 4.04 12.61
CA LYS A 40 -20.12 4.18 13.64
C LYS A 40 -19.51 4.09 15.04
N LEU A 41 -18.45 4.84 15.28
CA LEU A 41 -17.79 4.93 16.57
C LEU A 41 -17.92 6.37 17.08
N GLY A 42 -18.55 6.53 18.24
CA GLY A 42 -18.78 7.85 18.82
C GLY A 42 -17.46 8.57 19.17
N ARG A 43 -17.48 9.90 19.15
CA ARG A 43 -16.30 10.74 19.42
C ARG A 43 -15.58 10.37 20.73
N GLU A 44 -16.33 10.09 21.79
CA GLU A 44 -15.72 9.70 23.06
C GLU A 44 -15.03 8.35 22.99
N ALA A 45 -15.63 7.37 22.30
CA ALA A 45 -15.00 6.07 22.07
C ALA A 45 -13.71 6.20 21.24
N VAL A 46 -13.70 7.07 20.20
CA VAL A 46 -12.49 7.38 19.44
C VAL A 46 -11.39 7.96 20.33
N ARG A 47 -11.73 8.87 21.23
CA ARG A 47 -10.76 9.46 22.17
C ARG A 47 -10.17 8.45 23.15
N ARG A 48 -10.97 7.45 23.53
CA ARG A 48 -10.56 6.38 24.45
C ARG A 48 -9.88 5.20 23.77
N LEU A 49 -9.78 5.16 22.45
CA LEU A 49 -9.09 4.08 21.74
C LEU A 49 -7.70 3.86 22.32
N ALA A 50 -7.47 2.68 22.84
CA ALA A 50 -6.18 2.25 23.35
C ALA A 50 -5.34 1.59 22.25
N LYS A 51 -6.01 0.88 21.31
CA LYS A 51 -5.35 0.06 20.32
C LYS A 51 -6.25 -0.16 19.11
N ILE A 52 -5.62 -0.30 17.95
CA ILE A 52 -6.26 -0.80 16.73
C ILE A 52 -5.57 -2.10 16.33
N GLU A 53 -6.34 -3.15 16.09
CA GLU A 53 -5.86 -4.41 15.50
C GLU A 53 -6.35 -4.48 14.07
N VAL A 54 -5.47 -4.82 13.13
CA VAL A 54 -5.83 -4.98 11.72
C VAL A 54 -5.50 -6.39 11.27
N ALA A 55 -6.51 -7.11 10.80
CA ALA A 55 -6.36 -8.43 10.20
C ALA A 55 -6.62 -8.36 8.69
N ALA A 56 -5.66 -8.80 7.90
CA ALA A 56 -5.73 -8.75 6.45
C ALA A 56 -4.81 -9.79 5.81
N CYS A 57 -4.96 -10.02 4.50
CA CYS A 57 -4.12 -10.93 3.71
C CYS A 57 -3.49 -10.22 2.52
N GLY A 58 -2.28 -10.62 2.15
CA GLY A 58 -1.62 -10.19 0.91
C GLY A 58 -1.50 -8.67 0.75
N THR A 59 -1.98 -8.16 -0.37
CA THR A 59 -1.99 -6.72 -0.69
C THR A 59 -2.69 -5.89 0.39
N SER A 60 -3.79 -6.37 0.95
CA SER A 60 -4.50 -5.69 2.03
C SER A 60 -3.68 -5.63 3.33
N LEU A 61 -2.84 -6.62 3.59
CA LEU A 61 -1.89 -6.61 4.72
C LEU A 61 -0.83 -5.51 4.54
N HIS A 62 -0.34 -5.32 3.31
CA HIS A 62 0.59 -4.23 3.01
C HIS A 62 -0.06 -2.85 3.16
N ALA A 63 -1.30 -2.68 2.71
CA ALA A 63 -2.06 -1.45 2.94
C ALA A 63 -2.24 -1.17 4.43
N ALA A 64 -2.59 -2.19 5.21
CA ALA A 64 -2.72 -2.10 6.66
C ALA A 64 -1.40 -1.73 7.35
N THR A 65 -0.27 -2.22 6.84
CA THR A 65 1.05 -1.88 7.36
C THR A 65 1.39 -0.41 7.11
N VAL A 66 1.06 0.15 5.95
CA VAL A 66 1.10 1.61 5.74
C VAL A 66 0.18 2.31 6.75
N GLY A 67 -1.05 1.82 6.91
CA GLY A 67 -2.02 2.33 7.87
C GLY A 67 -1.48 2.40 9.29
N LYS A 68 -0.72 1.40 9.72
CA LYS A 68 -0.04 1.41 11.03
C LYS A 68 0.85 2.63 11.19
N TYR A 69 1.77 2.86 10.25
CA TYR A 69 2.70 4.00 10.32
C TYR A 69 1.97 5.34 10.43
N ILE A 70 0.98 5.55 9.58
CA ILE A 70 0.28 6.83 9.51
C ILE A 70 -0.66 7.08 10.69
N ILE A 71 -1.34 6.05 11.19
CA ILE A 71 -2.23 6.18 12.36
C ILE A 71 -1.40 6.41 13.63
N GLU A 72 -0.33 5.65 13.82
CA GLU A 72 0.55 5.84 14.98
C GLU A 72 1.19 7.23 14.98
N ASP A 73 1.66 7.71 13.83
CA ASP A 73 2.29 9.03 13.71
C ASP A 73 1.30 10.18 13.91
N LEU A 74 0.14 10.15 13.26
CA LEU A 74 -0.82 11.26 13.27
C LEU A 74 -1.79 11.23 14.45
N ALA A 75 -2.29 10.06 14.80
CA ALA A 75 -3.35 9.91 15.81
C ALA A 75 -2.87 9.42 17.17
N GLY A 76 -1.60 8.97 17.28
CA GLY A 76 -1.03 8.49 18.53
C GLY A 76 -1.76 7.27 19.12
N VAL A 77 -2.26 6.39 18.28
CA VAL A 77 -2.91 5.13 18.68
C VAL A 77 -2.05 3.97 18.23
N THR A 78 -1.73 3.07 19.14
CA THR A 78 -0.99 1.85 18.80
C THR A 78 -1.76 0.99 17.80
N VAL A 79 -1.10 0.55 16.74
CA VAL A 79 -1.69 -0.30 15.71
C VAL A 79 -0.91 -1.60 15.60
N GLU A 80 -1.57 -2.71 15.77
CA GLU A 80 -1.04 -4.04 15.45
C GLU A 80 -1.61 -4.50 14.12
N VAL A 81 -0.73 -4.95 13.22
CA VAL A 81 -1.11 -5.49 11.92
C VAL A 81 -0.65 -6.94 11.85
N GLU A 82 -1.55 -7.84 11.52
CA GLU A 82 -1.26 -9.25 11.46
C GLU A 82 -1.92 -9.90 10.24
N ALA A 83 -1.23 -10.90 9.66
CA ALA A 83 -1.85 -11.75 8.65
C ALA A 83 -3.08 -12.43 9.26
N ALA A 84 -4.23 -12.36 8.58
CA ALA A 84 -5.46 -12.91 9.12
C ALA A 84 -5.35 -14.42 9.41
N SER A 85 -4.58 -15.16 8.61
CA SER A 85 -4.27 -16.58 8.83
C SER A 85 -3.57 -16.87 10.15
N GLU A 86 -2.77 -15.92 10.67
CA GLU A 86 -2.09 -16.06 11.97
C GLU A 86 -2.92 -15.48 13.10
N TYR A 87 -3.65 -14.39 12.83
CA TYR A 87 -4.54 -13.74 13.80
C TYR A 87 -5.54 -14.70 14.41
N ILE A 88 -6.13 -15.60 13.63
CA ILE A 88 -7.17 -16.53 14.06
C ILE A 88 -6.68 -17.61 15.01
N TYR A 89 -5.39 -17.91 15.06
CA TYR A 89 -4.82 -18.96 15.88
C TYR A 89 -4.07 -18.48 17.11
N ARG A 90 -3.71 -17.19 17.17
CA ARG A 90 -3.05 -16.69 18.35
C ARG A 90 -4.04 -16.32 19.45
N ARG A 91 -3.57 -16.33 20.70
CA ARG A 91 -4.31 -15.84 21.85
C ARG A 91 -4.29 -14.31 21.86
N HIS A 92 -5.47 -13.70 21.90
CA HIS A 92 -5.63 -12.26 22.05
C HIS A 92 -5.84 -11.92 23.54
N PRO A 93 -4.93 -11.18 24.17
CA PRO A 93 -5.15 -10.66 25.51
C PRO A 93 -6.37 -9.75 25.53
N GLN A 94 -7.13 -9.82 26.61
CA GLN A 94 -8.28 -8.93 26.76
C GLN A 94 -7.78 -7.50 26.95
N CYS A 95 -8.31 -6.59 26.16
CA CYS A 95 -7.99 -5.17 26.20
C CYS A 95 -9.26 -4.38 25.90
N ASP A 96 -9.56 -3.40 26.74
CA ASP A 96 -10.69 -2.51 26.53
C ASP A 96 -10.36 -1.44 25.48
N ASN A 97 -11.39 -0.87 24.84
CA ASN A 97 -11.26 0.19 23.85
C ASN A 97 -10.39 -0.20 22.64
N VAL A 98 -10.60 -1.39 22.12
CA VAL A 98 -9.95 -1.90 20.91
C VAL A 98 -10.90 -1.76 19.71
N LEU A 99 -10.38 -1.20 18.61
CA LEU A 99 -11.00 -1.27 17.30
C LEU A 99 -10.32 -2.38 16.50
N VAL A 100 -11.07 -3.33 16.00
CA VAL A 100 -10.56 -4.37 15.09
C VAL A 100 -10.98 -4.02 13.66
N VAL A 101 -10.03 -3.95 12.76
CA VAL A 101 -10.24 -3.61 11.34
C VAL A 101 -9.97 -4.84 10.49
N GLY A 102 -10.98 -5.33 9.80
CA GLY A 102 -10.83 -6.35 8.77
C GLY A 102 -10.77 -5.69 7.39
N VAL A 103 -9.72 -5.98 6.62
CA VAL A 103 -9.53 -5.40 5.29
C VAL A 103 -9.55 -6.50 4.24
N SER A 104 -10.51 -6.43 3.34
CA SER A 104 -10.63 -7.39 2.23
C SER A 104 -11.33 -6.73 1.03
N GLN A 105 -10.67 -6.69 -0.13
CA GLN A 105 -11.27 -6.13 -1.34
C GLN A 105 -12.59 -6.83 -1.70
N SER A 106 -12.60 -8.16 -1.70
CA SER A 106 -13.81 -8.95 -2.01
C SER A 106 -14.79 -9.00 -0.84
N GLY A 107 -14.29 -8.86 0.39
CA GLY A 107 -15.04 -9.12 1.61
C GLY A 107 -15.38 -10.60 1.84
N GLU A 108 -14.80 -11.49 1.01
CA GLU A 108 -15.05 -12.95 1.04
C GLU A 108 -13.79 -13.76 1.41
N THR A 109 -12.72 -13.11 1.83
CA THR A 109 -11.49 -13.81 2.25
C THR A 109 -11.76 -14.58 3.55
N ALA A 110 -11.65 -15.89 3.51
CA ALA A 110 -12.06 -16.78 4.60
C ALA A 110 -11.38 -16.43 5.93
N ASP A 111 -10.05 -16.32 5.93
CA ASP A 111 -9.29 -15.98 7.15
C ASP A 111 -9.68 -14.61 7.73
N THR A 112 -9.89 -13.62 6.86
CA THR A 112 -10.28 -12.27 7.31
C THR A 112 -11.69 -12.27 7.92
N ILE A 113 -12.62 -13.02 7.34
CA ILE A 113 -13.97 -13.18 7.90
C ILE A 113 -13.89 -13.86 9.25
N THR A 114 -13.12 -14.94 9.38
CA THR A 114 -12.94 -15.65 10.64
C THR A 114 -12.30 -14.76 11.71
N ALA A 115 -11.30 -13.96 11.35
CA ALA A 115 -10.65 -13.03 12.26
C ALA A 115 -11.64 -11.98 12.82
N VAL A 116 -12.44 -11.34 11.96
CA VAL A 116 -13.42 -10.33 12.43
C VAL A 116 -14.56 -10.95 13.22
N ARG A 117 -14.99 -12.17 12.87
CA ARG A 117 -15.98 -12.91 13.65
C ARG A 117 -15.48 -13.16 15.08
N GLN A 118 -14.27 -13.70 15.24
CA GLN A 118 -13.64 -13.92 16.54
C GLN A 118 -13.49 -12.62 17.35
N ALA A 119 -13.09 -11.52 16.67
CA ALA A 119 -13.00 -10.22 17.31
C ALA A 119 -14.38 -9.75 17.83
N LYS A 120 -15.42 -9.92 17.04
CA LYS A 120 -16.80 -9.61 17.41
C LYS A 120 -17.26 -10.42 18.61
N GLU A 121 -16.98 -11.71 18.62
CA GLU A 121 -17.30 -12.63 19.73
C GLU A 121 -16.59 -12.23 21.03
N ARG A 122 -15.41 -11.61 20.96
CA ARG A 122 -14.69 -11.03 22.10
C ARG A 122 -15.21 -9.67 22.56
N GLY A 123 -16.21 -9.11 21.87
CA GLY A 123 -16.80 -7.82 22.19
C GLY A 123 -16.06 -6.60 21.64
N ALA A 124 -15.12 -6.77 20.72
CA ALA A 124 -14.46 -5.65 20.04
C ALA A 124 -15.43 -4.93 19.09
N HIS A 125 -15.23 -3.61 18.91
CA HIS A 125 -15.86 -2.89 17.80
C HIS A 125 -15.16 -3.27 16.50
N VAL A 126 -15.91 -3.75 15.52
CA VAL A 126 -15.38 -4.25 14.26
C VAL A 126 -15.68 -3.26 13.13
N LEU A 127 -14.63 -2.83 12.44
CA LEU A 127 -14.69 -2.06 11.18
C LEU A 127 -14.32 -2.98 10.03
N ALA A 128 -15.20 -3.13 9.04
CA ALA A 128 -14.90 -3.74 7.77
C ALA A 128 -14.52 -2.68 6.73
N VAL A 129 -13.40 -2.89 6.05
CA VAL A 129 -12.97 -2.10 4.89
C VAL A 129 -13.04 -3.02 3.67
N THR A 130 -14.00 -2.79 2.79
CA THR A 130 -14.28 -3.69 1.67
C THR A 130 -14.84 -2.93 0.45
N ASN A 131 -14.70 -3.54 -0.73
CA ASN A 131 -15.27 -3.00 -1.95
C ASN A 131 -16.71 -3.48 -2.21
N ARG A 132 -17.22 -4.40 -1.37
CA ARG A 132 -18.54 -5.01 -1.51
C ARG A 132 -19.30 -4.99 -0.18
N GLU A 133 -20.24 -4.07 -0.06
CA GLU A 133 -21.04 -3.87 1.16
C GLU A 133 -21.99 -5.04 1.49
N GLU A 134 -22.23 -5.94 0.54
CA GLU A 134 -23.07 -7.13 0.71
C GLU A 134 -22.26 -8.41 0.99
N SER A 135 -20.94 -8.28 1.22
CA SER A 135 -20.04 -9.42 1.40
C SER A 135 -20.07 -10.02 2.80
N GLY A 136 -19.47 -11.21 2.94
CA GLY A 136 -19.45 -12.00 4.16
C GLY A 136 -18.85 -11.27 5.36
N ILE A 137 -17.80 -10.48 5.17
CA ILE A 137 -17.14 -9.72 6.24
C ILE A 137 -18.09 -8.71 6.93
N VAL A 138 -19.01 -8.12 6.16
CA VAL A 138 -19.93 -7.08 6.66
C VAL A 138 -20.92 -7.62 7.69
N ARG A 139 -21.21 -8.93 7.67
CA ARG A 139 -22.13 -9.57 8.61
C ARG A 139 -21.66 -9.48 10.08
N TYR A 140 -20.37 -9.32 10.29
CA TYR A 140 -19.75 -9.25 11.62
C TYR A 140 -19.29 -7.84 11.99
N ALA A 141 -19.49 -6.85 11.10
CA ALA A 141 -19.00 -5.50 11.30
C ALA A 141 -20.04 -4.59 11.99
N ASP A 142 -19.57 -3.75 12.90
CA ASP A 142 -20.34 -2.64 13.46
C ASP A 142 -20.28 -1.41 12.56
N SER A 143 -19.17 -1.26 11.86
CA SER A 143 -18.85 -0.17 10.93
C SER A 143 -18.38 -0.72 9.60
N VAL A 144 -18.73 -0.05 8.50
CA VAL A 144 -18.29 -0.44 7.15
C VAL A 144 -17.83 0.80 6.40
N ILE A 145 -16.62 0.73 5.86
CA ILE A 145 -16.12 1.73 4.91
C ILE A 145 -15.95 1.06 3.56
N ALA A 146 -16.74 1.54 2.59
CA ALA A 146 -16.68 1.07 1.21
C ALA A 146 -15.49 1.69 0.47
N LEU A 147 -14.73 0.87 -0.28
CA LEU A 147 -13.60 1.32 -1.10
C LEU A 147 -14.04 2.12 -2.33
N GLU A 148 -15.25 1.89 -2.82
CA GLU A 148 -15.82 2.54 -4.02
C GLU A 148 -14.89 2.47 -5.25
N ALA A 149 -14.04 1.44 -5.31
CA ALA A 149 -13.10 1.22 -6.40
C ALA A 149 -13.76 0.65 -7.66
N GLY A 150 -15.06 0.32 -7.59
CA GLY A 150 -15.75 -0.36 -8.66
C GLY A 150 -15.24 -1.80 -8.86
N VAL A 151 -15.69 -2.43 -9.94
CA VAL A 151 -15.26 -3.81 -10.23
C VAL A 151 -13.80 -3.83 -10.64
N GLU A 152 -13.00 -4.67 -9.98
CA GLU A 152 -11.61 -4.97 -10.29
C GLU A 152 -11.54 -6.38 -10.87
N VAL A 153 -11.19 -6.48 -12.15
CA VAL A 153 -11.23 -7.73 -12.94
C VAL A 153 -9.91 -8.46 -12.89
N SER A 154 -8.80 -7.72 -12.97
CA SER A 154 -7.48 -8.33 -12.90
C SER A 154 -7.27 -9.00 -11.54
N VAL A 155 -6.62 -10.17 -11.56
CA VAL A 155 -6.38 -10.95 -10.34
C VAL A 155 -5.47 -10.18 -9.38
N ALA A 156 -4.38 -9.62 -9.89
CA ALA A 156 -3.49 -8.77 -9.10
C ALA A 156 -4.21 -7.46 -8.72
N ALA A 157 -4.28 -7.17 -7.44
CA ALA A 157 -4.92 -5.97 -6.93
C ALA A 157 -4.07 -4.72 -7.22
N THR A 158 -4.70 -3.67 -7.73
CA THR A 158 -4.08 -2.37 -8.00
C THR A 158 -4.92 -1.23 -7.46
N LYS A 159 -6.04 -0.92 -8.08
CA LYS A 159 -6.91 0.18 -7.66
C LYS A 159 -7.55 -0.04 -6.28
N SER A 160 -7.84 -1.28 -5.92
CA SER A 160 -8.35 -1.59 -4.59
C SER A 160 -7.29 -1.37 -3.50
N TYR A 161 -6.01 -1.63 -3.77
CA TYR A 161 -4.92 -1.30 -2.87
C TYR A 161 -4.82 0.21 -2.62
N THR A 162 -4.83 1.01 -3.67
CA THR A 162 -4.79 2.47 -3.57
C THR A 162 -6.02 3.03 -2.84
N ALA A 163 -7.20 2.43 -3.06
CA ALA A 163 -8.40 2.77 -2.31
C ALA A 163 -8.26 2.42 -0.81
N GLN A 164 -7.68 1.26 -0.48
CA GLN A 164 -7.40 0.87 0.91
C GLN A 164 -6.42 1.83 1.58
N LEU A 165 -5.34 2.22 0.89
CA LEU A 165 -4.42 3.27 1.38
C LEU A 165 -5.19 4.56 1.68
N THR A 166 -6.04 4.99 0.75
CA THR A 166 -6.84 6.22 0.92
C THR A 166 -7.75 6.13 2.15
N VAL A 167 -8.37 4.98 2.40
CA VAL A 167 -9.15 4.76 3.64
C VAL A 167 -8.28 4.92 4.87
N PHE A 168 -7.07 4.34 4.90
CA PHE A 168 -6.19 4.47 6.05
C PHE A 168 -5.72 5.91 6.28
N TYR A 169 -5.45 6.68 5.22
CA TYR A 169 -5.16 8.11 5.36
C TYR A 169 -6.34 8.89 5.94
N LEU A 170 -7.52 8.66 5.42
CA LEU A 170 -8.74 9.30 5.92
C LEU A 170 -9.04 8.90 7.37
N LEU A 171 -8.86 7.64 7.72
CA LEU A 171 -9.02 7.14 9.08
C LEU A 171 -8.00 7.80 10.03
N ALA A 172 -6.73 7.87 9.64
CA ALA A 172 -5.69 8.49 10.45
C ALA A 172 -5.97 9.97 10.72
N LEU A 173 -6.36 10.72 9.68
CA LEU A 173 -6.70 12.15 9.81
C LEU A 173 -7.96 12.35 10.65
N TYR A 174 -8.98 11.53 10.46
CA TYR A 174 -10.19 11.56 11.28
C TYR A 174 -9.90 11.30 12.76
N LEU A 175 -9.13 10.23 13.04
CA LEU A 175 -8.73 9.91 14.41
C LEU A 175 -7.88 11.02 15.03
N ALA A 176 -6.93 11.59 14.29
CA ALA A 176 -6.11 12.71 14.75
C ALA A 176 -6.96 13.94 15.08
N GLN A 177 -7.92 14.26 14.23
CA GLN A 177 -8.88 15.36 14.43
C GLN A 177 -9.71 15.13 15.71
N GLU A 178 -10.32 13.98 15.87
CA GLU A 178 -11.21 13.70 17.01
C GLU A 178 -10.45 13.57 18.33
N ARG A 179 -9.23 13.12 18.30
CA ARG A 179 -8.34 12.99 19.46
C ARG A 179 -7.58 14.29 19.78
N GLY A 180 -7.55 15.24 18.85
CA GLY A 180 -6.82 16.50 19.02
C GLY A 180 -5.31 16.33 19.05
N THR A 181 -4.77 15.35 18.35
CA THR A 181 -3.33 15.05 18.30
C THR A 181 -2.59 15.88 17.25
N MET A 182 -3.30 16.48 16.32
CA MET A 182 -2.75 17.42 15.33
C MET A 182 -3.28 18.83 15.55
N ARG A 183 -2.43 19.82 15.32
CA ARG A 183 -2.87 21.22 15.24
C ARG A 183 -3.73 21.41 14.00
N ALA A 184 -4.67 22.34 14.04
CA ALA A 184 -5.57 22.62 12.91
C ALA A 184 -4.82 22.98 11.62
N ASP A 185 -3.73 23.76 11.72
CA ASP A 185 -2.91 24.14 10.57
C ASP A 185 -2.20 22.94 9.94
N ASP A 186 -1.64 22.05 10.76
CA ASP A 186 -0.93 20.84 10.31
C ASP A 186 -1.91 19.87 9.64
N LEU A 187 -3.10 19.70 10.22
CA LEU A 187 -4.20 18.92 9.63
C LEU A 187 -4.60 19.49 8.27
N GLY A 188 -4.77 20.81 8.18
CA GLY A 188 -5.10 21.50 6.93
C GLY A 188 -4.02 21.35 5.87
N GLN A 189 -2.73 21.39 6.23
CA GLN A 189 -1.63 21.15 5.30
C GLN A 189 -1.64 19.70 4.77
N MET A 190 -1.84 18.73 5.65
CA MET A 190 -1.92 17.32 5.26
C MET A 190 -3.11 17.05 4.33
N ILE A 191 -4.28 17.65 4.62
CA ILE A 191 -5.46 17.55 3.75
C ILE A 191 -5.17 18.12 2.36
N ARG A 192 -4.55 19.31 2.27
CA ARG A 192 -4.18 19.91 0.97
C ARG A 192 -3.19 19.04 0.19
N ALA A 193 -2.19 18.49 0.88
CA ALA A 193 -1.22 17.56 0.25
C ALA A 193 -1.91 16.30 -0.27
N LEU A 194 -2.85 15.75 0.49
CA LEU A 194 -3.63 14.58 0.08
C LEU A 194 -4.54 14.89 -1.12
N GLN A 195 -5.14 16.08 -1.16
CA GLN A 195 -5.97 16.52 -2.30
C GLN A 195 -5.17 16.69 -3.60
N ALA A 196 -3.86 16.94 -3.53
CA ALA A 196 -2.98 17.03 -4.70
C ALA A 196 -2.61 15.66 -5.30
N VAL A 197 -2.73 14.58 -4.53
CA VAL A 197 -2.31 13.22 -4.94
C VAL A 197 -2.91 12.74 -6.26
N PRO A 198 -4.21 12.93 -6.55
CA PRO A 198 -4.77 12.50 -7.83
C PRO A 198 -4.08 13.10 -9.06
N VAL A 199 -3.72 14.39 -8.99
CA VAL A 199 -3.00 15.08 -10.07
C VAL A 199 -1.58 14.51 -10.21
N GLN A 200 -0.89 14.28 -9.10
CA GLN A 200 0.44 13.66 -9.10
C GLN A 200 0.42 12.25 -9.68
N MET A 201 -0.63 11.47 -9.41
CA MET A 201 -0.82 10.16 -10.04
C MET A 201 -1.03 10.29 -11.55
N GLU A 202 -1.80 11.28 -12.01
CA GLU A 202 -2.03 11.55 -13.43
C GLU A 202 -0.71 11.93 -14.14
N GLU A 203 0.16 12.70 -13.49
CA GLU A 203 1.48 13.04 -14.00
C GLU A 203 2.37 11.78 -14.20
N ILE A 204 2.37 10.85 -13.24
CA ILE A 204 3.11 9.58 -13.36
C ILE A 204 2.57 8.75 -14.53
N LEU A 205 1.25 8.70 -14.70
CA LEU A 205 0.60 7.93 -15.78
C LEU A 205 0.79 8.55 -17.16
N ALA A 206 1.04 9.85 -17.23
CA ALA A 206 1.24 10.57 -18.50
C ALA A 206 2.55 10.20 -19.21
N ASP A 207 3.60 9.79 -18.45
CA ASP A 207 4.87 9.34 -19.01
C ASP A 207 5.37 8.07 -18.32
N THR A 208 5.17 6.95 -18.95
CA THR A 208 5.60 5.62 -18.47
C THR A 208 6.90 5.14 -19.18
N GLY A 209 7.55 5.98 -19.97
CA GLY A 209 8.70 5.59 -20.79
C GLY A 209 9.89 5.04 -19.99
N ALA A 210 10.21 5.67 -18.86
CA ALA A 210 11.29 5.20 -17.97
C ALA A 210 10.97 3.82 -17.38
N VAL A 211 9.72 3.60 -16.97
CA VAL A 211 9.29 2.30 -16.42
C VAL A 211 9.33 1.20 -17.48
N GLN A 212 8.90 1.49 -18.71
CA GLN A 212 8.95 0.55 -19.82
C GLN A 212 10.39 0.15 -20.18
N LYS A 213 11.32 1.12 -20.21
CA LYS A 213 12.76 0.86 -20.44
C LYS A 213 13.33 0.00 -19.31
N CYS A 214 12.98 0.30 -18.07
CA CYS A 214 13.39 -0.47 -16.90
C CYS A 214 12.89 -1.92 -16.99
N ALA A 215 11.63 -2.13 -17.34
CA ALA A 215 11.06 -3.46 -17.54
C ALA A 215 11.77 -4.25 -18.63
N GLU A 216 12.07 -3.63 -19.78
CA GLU A 216 12.83 -4.29 -20.86
C GLU A 216 14.24 -4.66 -20.41
N LYS A 217 14.94 -3.74 -19.73
CA LYS A 217 16.32 -3.94 -19.28
C LYS A 217 16.47 -5.10 -18.30
N TYR A 218 15.49 -5.28 -17.42
CA TYR A 218 15.58 -6.23 -16.31
C TYR A 218 14.69 -7.47 -16.46
N ARG A 219 14.03 -7.69 -17.58
CA ARG A 219 13.11 -8.83 -17.79
C ARG A 219 13.76 -10.21 -17.68
N GLN A 220 15.09 -10.29 -17.75
CA GLN A 220 15.86 -11.52 -17.60
C GLN A 220 16.61 -11.61 -16.26
N ALA A 221 16.24 -10.79 -15.29
CA ALA A 221 16.78 -10.87 -13.93
C ALA A 221 16.48 -12.21 -13.27
N ASN A 222 17.42 -12.72 -12.46
CA ASN A 222 17.21 -13.95 -11.69
C ASN A 222 16.24 -13.76 -10.52
N GLY A 223 16.10 -12.55 -10.06
CA GLY A 223 15.19 -12.13 -8.98
C GLY A 223 15.26 -10.63 -8.80
N PHE A 224 14.47 -10.11 -7.86
CA PHE A 224 14.46 -8.70 -7.49
C PHE A 224 14.43 -8.55 -5.97
N ILE A 225 15.16 -7.58 -5.48
CA ILE A 225 15.06 -7.13 -4.09
C ILE A 225 14.51 -5.71 -4.08
N TYR A 226 13.47 -5.51 -3.28
CA TYR A 226 12.85 -4.20 -3.03
C TYR A 226 13.19 -3.77 -1.62
N VAL A 227 13.65 -2.54 -1.47
CA VAL A 227 14.04 -2.01 -0.16
C VAL A 227 13.49 -0.63 0.08
N ALA A 228 13.18 -0.36 1.32
CA ALA A 228 12.80 0.96 1.81
C ALA A 228 13.05 1.07 3.31
N ARG A 229 12.73 2.22 3.87
CA ARG A 229 12.67 2.45 5.32
C ARG A 229 11.38 3.17 5.70
N GLY A 230 10.97 3.03 6.96
CA GLY A 230 9.77 3.67 7.47
C GLY A 230 8.51 3.20 6.73
N VAL A 231 7.61 4.13 6.46
CA VAL A 231 6.29 3.86 5.85
C VAL A 231 6.39 3.14 4.49
N ASN A 232 7.45 3.37 3.73
CA ASN A 232 7.63 2.77 2.41
C ASN A 232 8.18 1.33 2.43
N VAL A 233 8.48 0.75 3.59
CA VAL A 233 8.80 -0.69 3.67
C VAL A 233 7.63 -1.52 3.13
N ALA A 234 6.42 -1.18 3.53
CA ALA A 234 5.22 -1.83 3.02
C ALA A 234 5.01 -1.60 1.51
N THR A 235 5.34 -0.40 1.00
CA THR A 235 5.33 -0.09 -0.43
C THR A 235 6.30 -0.97 -1.20
N ALA A 236 7.52 -1.16 -0.69
CA ALA A 236 8.52 -2.06 -1.27
C ALA A 236 8.02 -3.52 -1.29
N MET A 237 7.43 -3.98 -0.20
CA MET A 237 6.85 -5.32 -0.11
C MET A 237 5.70 -5.51 -1.11
N GLU A 238 4.85 -4.52 -1.29
CA GLU A 238 3.75 -4.56 -2.26
C GLU A 238 4.27 -4.58 -3.70
N GLY A 239 5.27 -3.77 -4.02
CA GLY A 239 5.93 -3.80 -5.33
C GLY A 239 6.53 -5.16 -5.65
N ALA A 240 7.21 -5.79 -4.69
CA ALA A 240 7.74 -7.13 -4.82
C ALA A 240 6.64 -8.17 -5.03
N LEU A 241 5.53 -8.07 -4.31
CA LEU A 241 4.36 -8.95 -4.48
C LEU A 241 3.79 -8.83 -5.89
N LYS A 242 3.57 -7.62 -6.39
CA LYS A 242 3.05 -7.41 -7.75
C LYS A 242 3.99 -7.98 -8.81
N LEU A 243 5.28 -7.78 -8.66
CA LEU A 243 6.24 -8.32 -9.63
C LEU A 243 6.21 -9.86 -9.68
N LYS A 244 6.25 -10.53 -8.52
CA LYS A 244 6.22 -12.00 -8.50
C LYS A 244 4.89 -12.59 -9.01
N GLU A 245 3.76 -11.97 -8.65
CA GLU A 245 2.44 -12.42 -9.11
C GLU A 245 2.31 -12.41 -10.64
N LEU A 246 2.83 -11.38 -11.27
CA LEU A 246 2.61 -11.11 -12.69
C LEU A 246 3.71 -11.67 -13.58
N SER A 247 4.98 -11.50 -13.20
CA SER A 247 6.14 -11.90 -14.01
C SER A 247 6.65 -13.29 -13.73
N TYR A 248 6.34 -13.84 -12.56
CA TYR A 248 6.88 -15.09 -11.98
C TYR A 248 8.39 -15.00 -11.66
N ILE A 249 8.97 -13.82 -11.69
CA ILE A 249 10.31 -13.55 -11.17
C ILE A 249 10.22 -13.52 -9.65
N ASN A 250 11.12 -14.22 -8.96
CA ASN A 250 11.17 -14.19 -7.50
C ASN A 250 11.55 -12.78 -7.03
N ALA A 251 10.66 -12.12 -6.29
CA ALA A 251 10.88 -10.79 -5.75
C ALA A 251 10.56 -10.74 -4.27
N SER A 252 11.38 -10.04 -3.50
CA SER A 252 11.21 -9.92 -2.05
C SER A 252 11.42 -8.47 -1.61
N GLY A 253 10.60 -8.04 -0.66
CA GLY A 253 10.70 -6.71 -0.03
C GLY A 253 11.29 -6.80 1.37
N TYR A 254 12.23 -5.92 1.70
CA TYR A 254 12.89 -5.86 3.00
C TYR A 254 12.99 -4.44 3.53
N PRO A 255 12.94 -4.25 4.85
CA PRO A 255 13.54 -3.05 5.44
C PRO A 255 15.02 -2.98 5.02
N ALA A 256 15.48 -1.83 4.53
CA ALA A 256 16.82 -1.74 3.93
C ALA A 256 17.96 -2.09 4.88
N GLY A 257 17.75 -1.87 6.19
CA GLY A 257 18.71 -2.29 7.21
C GLY A 257 18.91 -3.79 7.30
N GLU A 258 17.88 -4.58 6.93
CA GLU A 258 17.93 -6.05 6.95
C GLU A 258 18.72 -6.66 5.78
N LEU A 259 19.09 -5.88 4.77
CA LEU A 259 19.96 -6.37 3.70
C LEU A 259 21.25 -7.01 4.23
N LYS A 260 21.84 -6.42 5.25
CA LYS A 260 23.09 -6.88 5.86
C LYS A 260 22.95 -8.20 6.62
N HIS A 261 21.75 -8.59 6.96
CA HIS A 261 21.45 -9.76 7.80
C HIS A 261 21.01 -10.96 6.98
N GLY A 262 21.51 -11.09 5.75
CA GLY A 262 21.32 -12.26 4.90
C GLY A 262 21.12 -11.94 3.42
N PRO A 263 20.10 -11.15 3.03
CA PRO A 263 19.75 -10.91 1.63
C PRO A 263 20.90 -10.36 0.77
N ILE A 264 21.86 -9.65 1.36
CA ILE A 264 23.04 -9.11 0.67
C ILE A 264 23.90 -10.20 -0.01
N ALA A 265 23.82 -11.44 0.47
CA ALA A 265 24.51 -12.58 -0.13
C ALA A 265 23.99 -12.94 -1.53
N LEU A 266 22.78 -12.50 -1.88
CA LEU A 266 22.14 -12.75 -3.18
C LEU A 266 22.56 -11.76 -4.26
N LEU A 267 23.24 -10.67 -3.88
CA LEU A 267 23.49 -9.53 -4.77
C LEU A 267 24.56 -9.84 -5.81
N ASP A 268 24.20 -9.65 -7.06
CA ASP A 268 25.04 -9.66 -8.23
C ASP A 268 24.41 -8.78 -9.33
N GLU A 269 24.99 -8.77 -10.54
CA GLU A 269 24.48 -8.00 -11.68
C GLU A 269 23.09 -8.45 -12.18
N LYS A 270 22.65 -9.68 -11.83
CA LYS A 270 21.37 -10.28 -12.22
C LYS A 270 20.32 -10.22 -11.13
N MET A 271 20.66 -9.62 -9.99
CA MET A 271 19.75 -9.39 -8.87
C MET A 271 19.57 -7.88 -8.64
N PRO A 272 18.74 -7.18 -9.45
CA PRO A 272 18.46 -5.76 -9.26
C PRO A 272 17.88 -5.48 -7.88
N VAL A 273 18.28 -4.32 -7.33
CA VAL A 273 17.72 -3.78 -6.08
C VAL A 273 16.97 -2.51 -6.39
N LEU A 274 15.68 -2.48 -6.06
CA LEU A 274 14.84 -1.31 -6.20
C LEU A 274 14.65 -0.67 -4.83
N SER A 275 15.03 0.61 -4.71
CA SER A 275 14.89 1.40 -3.49
C SER A 275 13.77 2.43 -3.65
N VAL A 276 12.83 2.45 -2.70
CA VAL A 276 11.83 3.52 -2.59
C VAL A 276 12.40 4.59 -1.67
N LEU A 277 12.92 5.67 -2.26
CA LEU A 277 13.77 6.66 -1.62
C LEU A 277 13.16 8.07 -1.75
N MET A 278 12.54 8.56 -0.67
CA MET A 278 11.87 9.88 -0.69
C MET A 278 12.69 10.95 0.02
N PRO A 279 13.03 12.06 -0.67
CA PRO A 279 13.60 13.24 -0.03
C PRO A 279 12.69 13.75 1.10
N GLY A 280 13.30 14.31 2.15
CA GLY A 280 12.56 14.76 3.33
C GLY A 280 12.22 13.66 4.34
N SER A 281 12.42 12.38 3.98
CA SER A 281 12.35 11.30 4.95
C SER A 281 13.49 11.41 5.97
N PRO A 282 13.23 11.21 7.27
CA PRO A 282 14.28 11.16 8.29
C PRO A 282 15.25 9.98 8.06
N ASN A 283 14.86 9.04 7.23
CA ASN A 283 15.64 7.85 6.88
C ASN A 283 16.37 7.95 5.54
N TYR A 284 16.28 9.08 4.84
CA TYR A 284 16.81 9.26 3.48
C TYR A 284 18.29 8.88 3.36
N ASP A 285 19.15 9.49 4.19
CA ASP A 285 20.60 9.25 4.15
C ASP A 285 20.96 7.80 4.50
N LYS A 286 20.21 7.20 5.43
CA LYS A 286 20.41 5.78 5.80
C LYS A 286 20.04 4.83 4.66
N LEU A 287 18.94 5.12 3.96
CA LEU A 287 18.52 4.32 2.80
C LEU A 287 19.49 4.50 1.64
N LEU A 288 19.95 5.74 1.39
CA LEU A 288 20.98 6.00 0.37
C LEU A 288 22.26 5.23 0.68
N SER A 289 22.72 5.22 1.93
CA SER A 289 23.88 4.43 2.38
C SER A 289 23.68 2.92 2.13
N ASN A 290 22.50 2.38 2.47
CA ASN A 290 22.18 0.97 2.18
C ASN A 290 22.19 0.68 0.67
N SER A 291 21.72 1.61 -0.15
CA SER A 291 21.75 1.49 -1.62
C SER A 291 23.18 1.50 -2.16
N GLN A 292 24.08 2.33 -1.60
CA GLN A 292 25.51 2.34 -1.92
C GLN A 292 26.19 1.02 -1.55
N GLU A 293 25.82 0.42 -0.43
CA GLU A 293 26.34 -0.89 -0.01
C GLU A 293 25.91 -2.01 -0.99
N ALA A 294 24.68 -1.97 -1.48
CA ALA A 294 24.21 -2.90 -2.50
C ALA A 294 24.93 -2.67 -3.82
N LYS A 295 25.11 -1.41 -4.24
CA LYS A 295 25.86 -1.03 -5.45
C LYS A 295 27.30 -1.53 -5.42
N ALA A 296 27.97 -1.42 -4.26
CA ALA A 296 29.33 -1.90 -4.08
C ALA A 296 29.47 -3.43 -4.26
N ARG A 297 28.37 -4.17 -4.28
CA ARG A 297 28.29 -5.63 -4.53
C ARG A 297 27.80 -5.95 -5.95
N ASN A 298 27.99 -5.01 -6.87
CA ASN A 298 27.63 -5.09 -8.28
C ASN A 298 26.12 -5.21 -8.56
N ALA A 299 25.24 -4.95 -7.59
CA ALA A 299 23.81 -4.91 -7.82
C ALA A 299 23.45 -3.77 -8.79
N ARG A 300 22.54 -4.02 -9.71
CA ARG A 300 21.90 -2.98 -10.51
C ARG A 300 20.87 -2.27 -9.64
N MET A 301 20.97 -0.95 -9.56
CA MET A 301 20.19 -0.15 -8.64
C MET A 301 19.11 0.64 -9.36
N ILE A 302 17.88 0.54 -8.89
CA ILE A 302 16.71 1.27 -9.38
C ILE A 302 16.18 2.14 -8.24
N ALA A 303 15.92 3.42 -8.47
CA ALA A 303 15.28 4.29 -7.50
C ALA A 303 13.85 4.63 -7.92
N VAL A 304 12.92 4.57 -6.98
CA VAL A 304 11.64 5.29 -7.04
C VAL A 304 11.76 6.48 -6.11
N THR A 305 11.71 7.69 -6.67
CA THR A 305 12.07 8.89 -5.91
C THR A 305 11.55 10.18 -6.55
N SER A 306 11.40 11.22 -5.74
CA SER A 306 11.22 12.60 -6.20
C SER A 306 12.52 13.42 -6.19
N ALA A 307 13.66 12.81 -5.81
CA ALA A 307 14.95 13.49 -5.84
C ALA A 307 15.41 13.78 -7.26
N ALA A 308 16.13 14.89 -7.43
CA ALA A 308 16.77 15.21 -8.70
C ALA A 308 17.83 14.16 -9.08
N ALA A 309 17.85 13.75 -10.33
CA ALA A 309 18.72 12.67 -10.83
C ALA A 309 20.21 12.92 -10.56
N GLU A 310 20.64 14.18 -10.60
CA GLU A 310 22.03 14.57 -10.37
C GLU A 310 22.54 14.20 -8.97
N LYS A 311 21.63 14.20 -7.98
CA LYS A 311 21.96 13.82 -6.58
C LYS A 311 22.15 12.32 -6.38
N LEU A 312 21.69 11.52 -7.33
CA LEU A 312 21.68 10.06 -7.26
C LEU A 312 22.69 9.42 -8.23
N HIS A 313 23.40 10.26 -9.00
CA HIS A 313 24.38 9.80 -9.97
C HIS A 313 25.48 8.95 -9.30
N GLY A 314 25.84 7.85 -9.93
CA GLY A 314 26.85 6.91 -9.43
C GLY A 314 26.34 5.87 -8.44
N VAL A 315 25.12 6.01 -7.89
CA VAL A 315 24.50 4.99 -7.06
C VAL A 315 23.43 4.22 -7.82
N PHE A 316 22.54 4.92 -8.51
CA PHE A 316 21.42 4.32 -9.24
C PHE A 316 21.65 4.29 -10.75
N ASP A 317 21.36 3.13 -11.34
CA ASP A 317 21.45 2.88 -12.78
C ASP A 317 20.20 3.36 -13.51
N ASP A 318 19.05 3.33 -12.85
CA ASP A 318 17.76 3.77 -13.39
C ASP A 318 16.96 4.50 -12.29
N ILE A 319 16.21 5.52 -12.72
CA ILE A 319 15.38 6.33 -11.84
C ILE A 319 13.95 6.35 -12.38
N LEU A 320 13.02 5.91 -11.56
CA LEU A 320 11.59 6.02 -11.78
C LEU A 320 11.08 7.22 -10.97
N HIS A 321 10.99 8.36 -11.64
CA HIS A 321 10.67 9.62 -10.97
C HIS A 321 9.19 9.70 -10.59
N VAL A 322 8.91 10.22 -9.40
CA VAL A 322 7.58 10.57 -8.91
C VAL A 322 7.56 12.04 -8.47
N PRO A 323 6.42 12.74 -8.51
CA PRO A 323 6.31 14.11 -8.03
C PRO A 323 6.68 14.24 -6.55
N GLU A 324 7.12 15.45 -6.17
CA GLU A 324 7.43 15.75 -4.77
C GLU A 324 6.15 15.67 -3.91
N ILE A 325 6.27 14.99 -2.78
CA ILE A 325 5.17 14.72 -1.86
C ILE A 325 5.73 14.59 -0.43
N PRO A 326 4.99 14.98 0.62
CA PRO A 326 5.36 14.61 1.97
C PRO A 326 5.60 13.11 2.10
N GLU A 327 6.70 12.70 2.73
CA GLU A 327 7.11 11.29 2.81
C GLU A 327 5.99 10.38 3.31
N LEU A 328 5.24 10.84 4.32
CA LEU A 328 4.14 10.06 4.90
C LEU A 328 3.02 9.74 3.89
N LEU A 329 2.82 10.57 2.86
CA LEU A 329 1.84 10.35 1.78
C LEU A 329 2.42 9.60 0.57
N SER A 330 3.73 9.44 0.51
CA SER A 330 4.43 8.89 -0.65
C SER A 330 4.04 7.45 -1.04
N PRO A 331 3.53 6.57 -0.15
CA PRO A 331 3.00 5.28 -0.59
C PRO A 331 1.95 5.37 -1.69
N LEU A 332 1.15 6.43 -1.73
CA LEU A 332 0.13 6.63 -2.77
C LEU A 332 0.73 6.87 -4.16
N THR A 333 1.83 7.61 -4.26
CA THR A 333 2.48 7.92 -5.54
C THR A 333 3.58 6.92 -5.89
N ALA A 334 4.40 6.50 -4.91
CA ALA A 334 5.49 5.56 -5.11
C ALA A 334 5.01 4.17 -5.58
N ASN A 335 3.82 3.76 -5.18
CA ASN A 335 3.21 2.51 -5.63
C ASN A 335 2.92 2.49 -7.15
N MET A 336 2.66 3.63 -7.77
CA MET A 336 2.29 3.71 -9.19
C MET A 336 3.37 3.15 -10.13
N PRO A 337 4.65 3.61 -10.07
CA PRO A 337 5.70 3.03 -10.91
C PRO A 337 5.98 1.56 -10.59
N LEU A 338 5.74 1.09 -9.35
CA LEU A 338 5.91 -0.32 -9.00
C LEU A 338 4.85 -1.21 -9.66
N GLN A 339 3.60 -0.78 -9.67
CA GLN A 339 2.52 -1.48 -10.39
C GLN A 339 2.78 -1.51 -11.90
N LEU A 340 3.20 -0.38 -12.47
CA LEU A 340 3.53 -0.27 -13.89
C LEU A 340 4.74 -1.14 -14.26
N LEU A 341 5.77 -1.20 -13.42
CA LEU A 341 6.93 -2.06 -13.63
C LEU A 341 6.54 -3.53 -13.68
N ALA A 342 5.72 -3.97 -12.73
CA ALA A 342 5.21 -5.34 -12.71
C ALA A 342 4.36 -5.67 -13.95
N TYR A 343 3.49 -4.73 -14.35
CA TYR A 343 2.67 -4.84 -15.56
C TYR A 343 3.52 -4.98 -16.83
N TYR A 344 4.43 -4.03 -17.09
CA TYR A 344 5.26 -4.05 -18.30
C TYR A 344 6.24 -5.23 -18.31
N MET A 345 6.75 -5.62 -17.15
CA MET A 345 7.61 -6.81 -17.04
C MET A 345 6.86 -8.08 -17.48
N ALA A 346 5.64 -8.26 -17.00
CA ALA A 346 4.80 -9.40 -17.36
C ALA A 346 4.41 -9.38 -18.86
N GLU A 347 4.06 -8.21 -19.39
CA GLU A 347 3.75 -8.02 -20.81
C GLU A 347 4.94 -8.43 -21.68
N LYS A 348 6.14 -7.93 -21.37
CA LYS A 348 7.36 -8.24 -22.13
C LYS A 348 7.78 -9.71 -22.03
N LEU A 349 7.41 -10.37 -20.97
CA LEU A 349 7.61 -11.81 -20.78
C LEU A 349 6.49 -12.67 -21.39
N GLY A 350 5.49 -12.05 -22.03
CA GLY A 350 4.34 -12.75 -22.63
C GLY A 350 3.45 -13.47 -21.61
N ARG A 351 3.36 -12.93 -20.37
CA ARG A 351 2.51 -13.49 -19.32
C ARG A 351 1.07 -12.99 -19.46
N ASP A 352 0.12 -13.77 -18.98
CA ASP A 352 -1.26 -13.30 -18.85
C ASP A 352 -1.34 -12.32 -17.66
N VAL A 353 -1.43 -11.04 -17.98
CA VAL A 353 -1.43 -9.96 -16.99
C VAL A 353 -2.71 -9.94 -16.16
N ASP A 354 -3.85 -10.21 -16.79
CA ASP A 354 -5.15 -10.15 -16.12
C ASP A 354 -5.44 -11.42 -15.28
N LYS A 355 -4.90 -12.56 -15.71
CA LYS A 355 -5.10 -13.87 -15.05
C LYS A 355 -3.78 -14.63 -14.91
N PRO A 356 -2.89 -14.22 -14.01
CA PRO A 356 -1.65 -14.94 -13.74
C PRO A 356 -1.95 -16.38 -13.30
N ARG A 357 -1.02 -17.29 -13.63
CA ARG A 357 -1.17 -18.71 -13.26
C ARG A 357 -1.24 -18.91 -11.74
N ASN A 358 -1.95 -19.94 -11.31
CA ASN A 358 -2.05 -20.41 -9.91
C ASN A 358 -2.68 -19.41 -8.93
N LEU A 359 -3.26 -18.31 -9.40
CA LEU A 359 -3.88 -17.29 -8.59
C LEU A 359 -5.38 -17.20 -8.86
N ALA A 360 -6.12 -16.84 -7.83
CA ALA A 360 -7.54 -16.49 -7.91
C ALA A 360 -7.78 -15.08 -7.37
N LYS A 361 -8.80 -14.38 -7.87
CA LYS A 361 -9.11 -13.01 -7.43
C LYS A 361 -9.47 -12.93 -5.94
N SER A 362 -10.12 -13.96 -5.41
CA SER A 362 -10.46 -14.07 -4.00
C SER A 362 -10.21 -15.49 -3.49
N VAL A 363 -9.69 -15.59 -2.27
CA VAL A 363 -9.44 -16.87 -1.57
C VAL A 363 -10.59 -17.07 -0.58
N THR A 364 -11.50 -17.97 -0.93
CA THR A 364 -12.75 -18.21 -0.19
C THR A 364 -12.70 -19.47 0.67
N VAL A 365 -11.55 -20.15 0.68
CA VAL A 365 -11.27 -21.37 1.46
C VAL A 365 -10.04 -21.14 2.34
N GLU A 366 -10.04 -21.79 3.51
CA GLU A 366 -8.88 -21.85 4.42
C GLU A 366 -7.82 -22.81 3.91
#